data_82790d71e9d162840e282ee7a671746c
#
_entry.id   82790d71e9d162840e282ee7a671746c
#
_cell.length_a   1.000
_cell.length_b   1.000
_cell.length_c   1.000
_cell.angle_alpha   90.00
_cell.angle_beta   90.00
_cell.angle_gamma   90.00
#
_symmetry.space_group_name_H-M   'P 1'
#
loop_
_entity.id
_entity.type
_entity.pdbx_description
1 polymer ?
#
loop_
_entity_poly.entity_id
_entity_poly.type
_entity_poly.pdbx_seq_one_letter_code
_entity_poly.pdbx_strand_id
1 'polypeptide(L)'
;PGPEGWLALPDLQGKRQDRRSHHKKEEADAKGNSEKRPGLMLVKPPKSKYNKNRLQCTKKRMLRRRKQVAEKRLRNGYTTGTCAAAAAKAAAAFFAQATRQKTFTYSELTLPGGGSFRIPVIPFLKEGEPFCFGVQKDSGDDPDVTNQTLILASVKPVSRKILEMLKSTGSGYFLEEFPDLYLNGGLGIGMVTKPGLSCPVGHYAINPVPRSMILGAVDEVMRQTPYEECLLIEISIPDGERLASQTFNPKLGIQGGISVLGTTGIVKPMSEEALLETIRLEIHMKAVNGAKVLLMAPGNYGEEFLKKTLGVPVGNAVLCSNFAKAAVLMAQKEGFQSVLFVGHIGKLIKVSAGRENTHSKYGDGRMEQMAQLTEALGYQKLKQQILSCKLHTSLIWIFAQKQFSKC
;
A
#
# COMPACT_ATOMS: atom_id res chain seq x y z
N PRO A 1 37.24 13.60 14.41
CA PRO A 1 36.64 12.32 14.70
C PRO A 1 35.82 11.89 13.48
N GLY A 2 36.36 10.91 12.75
CA GLY A 2 35.77 10.41 11.53
C GLY A 2 34.69 9.36 11.79
N PRO A 3 33.89 8.99 10.81
CA PRO A 3 32.81 8.01 10.92
C PRO A 3 33.37 6.60 10.73
N GLU A 4 33.77 5.94 11.78
CA GLU A 4 34.04 4.50 11.78
C GLU A 4 32.87 3.77 12.44
N GLY A 5 32.14 3.02 11.65
CA GLY A 5 31.00 2.21 12.08
C GLY A 5 30.47 1.32 10.99
N TRP A 6 31.34 0.70 10.20
CA TRP A 6 30.97 -0.37 9.28
C TRP A 6 30.76 -1.65 10.05
N LEU A 7 29.52 -2.12 10.16
CA LEU A 7 29.19 -3.47 10.63
C LEU A 7 29.81 -4.48 9.66
N ALA A 8 30.93 -5.07 10.09
CA ALA A 8 31.51 -6.24 9.47
C ALA A 8 30.50 -7.40 9.56
N LEU A 9 30.24 -8.03 8.45
CA LEU A 9 29.48 -9.27 8.41
C LEU A 9 30.23 -10.35 9.19
N PRO A 10 29.58 -11.10 10.08
CA PRO A 10 30.25 -12.20 10.77
C PRO A 10 30.64 -13.30 9.79
N ASP A 11 31.87 -13.74 9.89
CA ASP A 11 32.47 -14.81 9.13
C ASP A 11 31.75 -16.16 9.39
N LEU A 12 31.09 -16.70 8.37
CA LEU A 12 30.26 -17.90 8.43
C LEU A 12 31.06 -19.23 8.41
N GLN A 13 32.40 -19.18 8.64
CA GLN A 13 33.22 -20.40 8.60
C GLN A 13 33.46 -21.06 9.96
N GLY A 14 32.96 -20.54 11.08
CA GLY A 14 33.34 -20.96 12.43
C GLY A 14 32.34 -21.79 13.23
N LYS A 15 31.43 -22.59 12.65
CA LYS A 15 30.61 -23.55 13.44
C LYS A 15 30.24 -24.83 12.65
N ARG A 16 31.26 -25.59 12.28
CA ARG A 16 31.10 -26.98 11.87
C ARG A 16 31.94 -27.89 12.78
N GLN A 17 31.65 -27.89 14.06
CA GLN A 17 32.08 -28.95 15.00
C GLN A 17 31.18 -28.84 16.21
N ASP A 18 30.22 -29.72 16.32
CA ASP A 18 29.70 -30.42 17.50
C ASP A 18 28.23 -30.84 17.28
N ARG A 19 28.06 -31.84 16.44
CA ARG A 19 26.88 -32.72 16.45
C ARG A 19 27.24 -34.12 15.97
N ARG A 20 28.23 -34.73 16.65
CA ARG A 20 28.51 -36.17 16.52
C ARG A 20 28.76 -36.78 17.89
N SER A 21 27.72 -36.87 18.73
CA SER A 21 27.81 -37.66 19.96
C SER A 21 26.46 -38.04 20.58
N HIS A 22 25.39 -38.25 19.81
CA HIS A 22 24.14 -38.82 20.38
C HIS A 22 23.42 -39.78 19.42
N HIS A 23 24.18 -40.57 18.62
CA HIS A 23 23.59 -41.68 17.86
C HIS A 23 24.50 -42.91 17.91
N LYS A 24 24.78 -43.40 19.16
CA LYS A 24 25.32 -44.71 19.41
C LYS A 24 24.75 -45.26 20.71
N LYS A 25 23.50 -45.67 20.68
CA LYS A 25 22.90 -46.59 21.67
C LYS A 25 21.45 -46.88 21.22
N GLU A 26 21.34 -47.72 20.18
CA GLU A 26 20.08 -48.43 19.82
C GLU A 26 20.34 -49.28 18.57
N GLU A 27 21.42 -50.08 18.64
CA GLU A 27 21.64 -51.20 17.71
C GLU A 27 22.14 -52.42 18.51
N ALA A 28 21.24 -52.99 19.29
CA ALA A 28 21.41 -54.36 19.79
C ALA A 28 20.02 -54.79 20.25
N ASP A 29 19.23 -55.41 19.39
CA ASP A 29 18.20 -56.41 19.65
C ASP A 29 17.20 -56.44 18.48
N ALA A 30 17.53 -57.23 17.47
CA ALA A 30 16.56 -57.86 16.56
C ALA A 30 17.25 -58.88 15.64
N LYS A 31 17.68 -59.96 16.21
CA LYS A 31 17.86 -61.23 15.46
C LYS A 31 16.67 -62.14 15.75
N GLY A 32 15.95 -62.50 14.69
CA GLY A 32 15.06 -63.67 14.71
C GLY A 32 13.62 -63.36 14.35
N ASN A 33 13.30 -63.41 13.06
CA ASN A 33 12.25 -64.29 12.55
C ASN A 33 12.07 -64.13 11.04
N SER A 34 12.40 -65.16 10.30
CA SER A 34 12.09 -65.32 8.90
C SER A 34 10.66 -65.76 8.72
N GLU A 35 9.74 -64.87 8.33
CA GLU A 35 8.44 -65.26 7.81
C GLU A 35 8.24 -64.77 6.38
N LYS A 36 7.75 -65.70 5.57
CA LYS A 36 7.54 -65.65 4.12
C LYS A 36 6.58 -64.53 3.75
N ARG A 37 6.98 -63.65 2.81
CA ARG A 37 6.10 -62.66 2.19
C ARG A 37 5.12 -63.35 1.25
N PRO A 38 3.77 -63.10 1.35
CA PRO A 38 2.82 -63.54 0.34
C PRO A 38 2.96 -62.63 -0.91
N GLY A 39 2.84 -63.30 -2.07
CA GLY A 39 2.95 -62.65 -3.38
C GLY A 39 1.92 -61.55 -3.62
N LEU A 40 2.40 -60.46 -4.18
CA LEU A 40 1.59 -59.31 -4.54
C LEU A 40 0.74 -59.68 -5.76
N MET A 41 -0.55 -59.97 -5.55
CA MET A 41 -1.56 -60.13 -6.61
C MET A 41 -1.81 -58.77 -7.25
N LEU A 42 -1.41 -58.58 -8.50
CA LEU A 42 -1.76 -57.42 -9.30
C LEU A 42 -3.26 -57.44 -9.61
N VAL A 43 -4.04 -56.71 -8.79
CA VAL A 43 -5.42 -56.42 -9.07
C VAL A 43 -5.48 -55.36 -10.13
N LYS A 44 -5.97 -55.70 -11.34
CA LYS A 44 -6.25 -54.73 -12.41
C LYS A 44 -7.30 -53.75 -11.93
N PRO A 45 -7.11 -52.42 -12.06
CA PRO A 45 -8.11 -51.45 -11.64
C PRO A 45 -9.40 -51.64 -12.46
N PRO A 46 -10.59 -51.46 -11.87
CA PRO A 46 -11.87 -51.59 -12.56
C PRO A 46 -11.95 -50.54 -13.68
N LYS A 47 -12.36 -50.95 -14.88
CA LYS A 47 -12.65 -50.03 -16.00
C LYS A 47 -13.77 -49.09 -15.58
N SER A 48 -13.42 -47.92 -15.06
CA SER A 48 -14.38 -46.87 -14.74
C SER A 48 -14.99 -46.34 -16.05
N LYS A 49 -16.28 -46.63 -16.27
CA LYS A 49 -17.11 -45.95 -17.28
C LYS A 49 -17.30 -44.50 -16.85
N TYR A 50 -16.26 -43.66 -16.93
CA TYR A 50 -16.42 -42.24 -16.75
C TYR A 50 -17.23 -41.65 -17.91
N ASN A 51 -18.44 -41.25 -17.57
CA ASN A 51 -19.43 -40.68 -18.50
C ASN A 51 -18.90 -39.32 -19.03
N LYS A 52 -18.37 -39.27 -20.25
CA LYS A 52 -17.82 -38.06 -20.91
C LYS A 52 -18.84 -36.89 -20.89
N ASN A 53 -20.13 -37.18 -20.80
CA ASN A 53 -21.19 -36.16 -20.71
C ASN A 53 -21.23 -35.43 -19.36
N ARG A 54 -20.79 -36.06 -18.25
CA ARG A 54 -20.72 -35.41 -16.93
C ARG A 54 -19.58 -34.43 -16.86
N LEU A 55 -18.45 -34.71 -17.50
CA LEU A 55 -17.28 -33.82 -17.57
C LEU A 55 -17.55 -32.60 -18.47
N GLN A 56 -18.30 -32.75 -19.58
CA GLN A 56 -18.72 -31.61 -20.40
C GLN A 56 -19.75 -30.72 -19.67
N CYS A 57 -20.66 -31.31 -18.92
CA CYS A 57 -21.64 -30.55 -18.15
C CYS A 57 -20.97 -29.73 -16.99
N THR A 58 -20.00 -30.33 -16.31
CA THR A 58 -19.23 -29.60 -15.25
C THR A 58 -18.34 -28.50 -15.85
N LYS A 59 -17.68 -28.74 -16.98
CA LYS A 59 -16.92 -27.69 -17.69
C LYS A 59 -17.82 -26.56 -18.18
N LYS A 60 -18.97 -26.86 -18.78
CA LYS A 60 -19.95 -25.83 -19.18
C LYS A 60 -20.53 -25.07 -17.98
N ARG A 61 -20.76 -25.73 -16.83
CA ARG A 61 -21.26 -25.10 -15.61
C ARG A 61 -20.18 -24.24 -14.94
N MET A 62 -18.89 -24.65 -14.96
CA MET A 62 -17.75 -23.82 -14.52
C MET A 62 -17.49 -22.64 -15.46
N LEU A 63 -17.59 -22.82 -16.77
CA LEU A 63 -17.47 -21.73 -17.75
C LEU A 63 -18.66 -20.75 -17.66
N ARG A 64 -19.89 -21.22 -17.41
CA ARG A 64 -21.04 -20.36 -17.13
C ARG A 64 -20.89 -19.62 -15.79
N ARG A 65 -20.40 -20.26 -14.71
CA ARG A 65 -20.06 -19.58 -13.46
C ARG A 65 -18.93 -18.56 -13.62
N ARG A 66 -17.91 -18.83 -14.46
CA ARG A 66 -16.88 -17.85 -14.81
C ARG A 66 -17.39 -16.68 -15.66
N LYS A 67 -18.40 -16.89 -16.54
CA LYS A 67 -19.03 -15.79 -17.28
C LYS A 67 -20.11 -15.04 -16.48
N GLN A 68 -20.60 -15.59 -15.37
CA GLN A 68 -21.57 -14.92 -14.47
C GLN A 68 -20.94 -14.22 -13.28
N VAL A 69 -19.62 -14.33 -13.08
CA VAL A 69 -18.87 -13.30 -12.38
C VAL A 69 -18.66 -12.19 -13.42
N ALA A 70 -19.73 -11.50 -13.81
CA ALA A 70 -19.63 -10.15 -14.33
C ALA A 70 -18.68 -9.44 -13.34
N GLU A 71 -17.58 -8.88 -13.83
CA GLU A 71 -16.69 -8.05 -13.02
C GLU A 71 -17.60 -7.05 -12.31
N LYS A 72 -17.84 -7.30 -11.03
CA LYS A 72 -18.62 -6.38 -10.21
C LYS A 72 -17.81 -5.09 -10.25
N ARG A 73 -18.28 -4.10 -11.01
CA ARG A 73 -17.61 -2.81 -11.04
C ARG A 73 -17.55 -2.32 -9.61
N LEU A 74 -16.36 -2.25 -9.07
CA LEU A 74 -16.14 -1.77 -7.73
C LEU A 74 -16.58 -0.31 -7.67
N ARG A 75 -17.27 0.06 -6.59
CA ARG A 75 -17.77 1.40 -6.38
C ARG A 75 -16.63 2.33 -5.94
N ASN A 76 -16.46 3.42 -6.66
CA ASN A 76 -15.53 4.48 -6.28
C ASN A 76 -15.96 5.16 -4.98
N GLY A 77 -15.00 5.76 -4.29
CA GLY A 77 -15.20 6.58 -3.11
C GLY A 77 -14.60 7.97 -3.25
N TYR A 78 -14.60 8.73 -2.15
CA TYR A 78 -14.05 10.07 -2.08
C TYR A 78 -12.73 10.09 -1.28
N THR A 79 -11.80 10.94 -1.70
CA THR A 79 -10.55 11.15 -0.96
C THR A 79 -10.75 11.99 0.28
N THR A 80 -9.78 11.98 1.23
CA THR A 80 -9.78 12.87 2.38
C THR A 80 -9.82 14.34 1.97
N GLY A 81 -9.13 14.71 0.87
CA GLY A 81 -9.17 16.07 0.31
C GLY A 81 -10.54 16.49 -0.16
N THR A 82 -11.28 15.61 -0.83
CA THR A 82 -12.64 15.87 -1.29
C THR A 82 -13.60 16.06 -0.13
N CYS A 83 -13.51 15.21 0.90
CA CYS A 83 -14.34 15.34 2.09
C CYS A 83 -14.06 16.65 2.85
N ALA A 84 -12.78 17.03 2.96
CA ALA A 84 -12.38 18.29 3.59
C ALA A 84 -12.90 19.51 2.81
N ALA A 85 -12.79 19.50 1.48
CA ALA A 85 -13.30 20.59 0.63
C ALA A 85 -14.83 20.73 0.71
N ALA A 86 -15.56 19.60 0.72
CA ALA A 86 -17.02 19.60 0.88
C ALA A 86 -17.46 20.17 2.23
N ALA A 87 -16.78 19.76 3.30
CA ALA A 87 -17.05 20.27 4.64
C ALA A 87 -16.72 21.77 4.76
N ALA A 88 -15.59 22.22 4.21
CA ALA A 88 -15.18 23.63 4.21
C ALA A 88 -16.14 24.51 3.40
N LYS A 89 -16.56 24.05 2.22
CA LYS A 89 -17.58 24.76 1.41
C LYS A 89 -18.89 24.94 2.16
N ALA A 90 -19.36 23.88 2.83
CA ALA A 90 -20.59 23.95 3.63
C ALA A 90 -20.45 24.90 4.83
N ALA A 91 -19.31 24.87 5.54
CA ALA A 91 -19.03 25.77 6.65
C ALA A 91 -19.00 27.25 6.20
N ALA A 92 -18.33 27.53 5.07
CA ALA A 92 -18.29 28.86 4.47
C ALA A 92 -19.68 29.34 4.02
N ALA A 93 -20.46 28.47 3.36
CA ALA A 93 -21.81 28.81 2.92
C ALA A 93 -22.74 29.12 4.10
N PHE A 94 -22.59 28.39 5.20
CA PHE A 94 -23.36 28.67 6.41
C PHE A 94 -22.92 29.98 7.08
N PHE A 95 -21.60 30.23 7.14
CA PHE A 95 -21.02 31.47 7.64
C PHE A 95 -21.53 32.68 6.84
N ALA A 96 -21.54 32.61 5.52
CA ALA A 96 -21.92 33.69 4.61
C ALA A 96 -23.42 34.02 4.61
N GLN A 97 -24.29 33.14 5.11
CA GLN A 97 -25.72 33.39 5.18
C GLN A 97 -26.08 34.27 6.38
N ALA A 98 -26.48 35.51 6.11
CA ALA A 98 -26.92 36.45 7.13
C ALA A 98 -28.16 36.00 7.96
N THR A 99 -28.89 35.00 7.47
CA THR A 99 -30.10 34.46 8.08
C THR A 99 -30.01 32.98 8.37
N ARG A 100 -29.11 32.50 9.08
CA ARG A 100 -28.88 31.17 9.73
C ARG A 100 -30.04 30.14 9.73
N GLN A 101 -30.93 30.17 8.76
CA GLN A 101 -32.16 29.35 8.73
C GLN A 101 -32.09 28.11 7.83
N LYS A 102 -31.07 27.95 7.01
CA LYS A 102 -30.94 26.77 6.11
C LYS A 102 -29.83 25.85 6.56
N THR A 103 -30.19 24.67 7.01
CA THR A 103 -29.25 23.59 7.20
C THR A 103 -28.88 22.99 5.84
N PHE A 104 -27.58 22.89 5.54
CA PHE A 104 -27.09 22.19 4.37
C PHE A 104 -26.99 20.70 4.70
N THR A 105 -27.50 19.86 3.82
CA THR A 105 -27.39 18.40 3.92
C THR A 105 -26.39 17.82 2.93
N TYR A 106 -25.94 18.62 1.97
CA TYR A 106 -24.91 18.26 1.00
C TYR A 106 -24.19 19.50 0.46
N SER A 107 -22.97 19.26 -0.01
CA SER A 107 -22.13 20.24 -0.70
C SER A 107 -21.86 19.77 -2.13
N GLU A 108 -21.89 20.68 -3.10
CA GLU A 108 -21.56 20.37 -4.51
C GLU A 108 -20.13 20.82 -4.80
N LEU A 109 -19.34 19.90 -5.35
CA LEU A 109 -17.95 20.12 -5.70
C LEU A 109 -17.65 19.64 -7.11
N THR A 110 -16.90 20.45 -7.87
CA THR A 110 -16.23 20.00 -9.09
C THR A 110 -14.85 19.44 -8.70
N LEU A 111 -14.57 18.21 -9.08
CA LEU A 111 -13.33 17.52 -8.71
C LEU A 111 -12.25 17.68 -9.79
N PRO A 112 -10.96 17.66 -9.42
CA PRO A 112 -9.84 17.75 -10.38
C PRO A 112 -9.86 16.63 -11.43
N GLY A 113 -10.37 15.46 -11.08
CA GLY A 113 -10.56 14.34 -12.02
C GLY A 113 -11.74 14.49 -12.98
N GLY A 114 -12.45 15.64 -12.92
CA GLY A 114 -13.66 15.96 -13.69
C GLY A 114 -14.94 15.55 -13.01
N GLY A 115 -16.03 16.20 -13.40
CA GLY A 115 -17.40 15.96 -12.90
C GLY A 115 -17.72 16.75 -11.63
N SER A 116 -19.04 17.01 -11.45
CA SER A 116 -19.60 17.62 -10.25
C SER A 116 -20.29 16.56 -9.40
N PHE A 117 -20.06 16.62 -8.08
CA PHE A 117 -20.50 15.61 -7.12
C PHE A 117 -21.22 16.28 -5.94
N ARG A 118 -22.32 15.67 -5.51
CA ARG A 118 -23.05 16.05 -4.31
C ARG A 118 -22.61 15.17 -3.15
N ILE A 119 -21.95 15.77 -2.17
CA ILE A 119 -21.36 15.09 -1.03
C ILE A 119 -22.16 15.43 0.23
N PRO A 120 -22.70 14.41 0.94
CA PRO A 120 -23.42 14.63 2.18
C PRO A 120 -22.56 15.34 3.22
N VAL A 121 -23.12 16.34 3.89
CA VAL A 121 -22.46 17.08 4.98
C VAL A 121 -23.31 17.06 6.25
N ILE A 122 -22.64 17.09 7.39
CA ILE A 122 -23.24 17.02 8.72
C ILE A 122 -22.86 18.32 9.48
N PRO A 123 -23.81 19.12 9.97
CA PRO A 123 -23.51 20.31 10.75
C PRO A 123 -23.05 19.94 12.17
N PHE A 124 -21.99 20.60 12.66
CA PHE A 124 -21.49 20.57 14.03
C PHE A 124 -21.47 21.99 14.59
N LEU A 125 -22.65 22.51 14.83
CA LEU A 125 -22.83 23.90 15.21
C LEU A 125 -23.05 24.01 16.72
N LYS A 126 -22.17 24.75 17.40
CA LYS A 126 -22.30 25.09 18.81
C LYS A 126 -22.26 26.60 18.97
N GLU A 127 -23.02 27.11 19.93
CA GLU A 127 -23.02 28.53 20.23
C GLU A 127 -21.63 28.98 20.72
N GLY A 128 -21.15 30.11 20.16
CA GLY A 128 -19.82 30.64 20.47
C GLY A 128 -18.63 29.95 19.84
N GLU A 129 -18.86 28.82 19.12
CA GLU A 129 -17.81 28.12 18.40
C GLU A 129 -17.77 28.48 16.90
N PRO A 130 -16.65 28.25 16.20
CA PRO A 130 -16.59 28.42 14.74
C PRO A 130 -17.63 27.57 14.01
N PHE A 131 -18.06 28.02 12.85
CA PHE A 131 -18.97 27.25 12.00
C PHE A 131 -18.29 26.01 11.46
N CYS A 132 -18.74 24.86 11.90
CA CYS A 132 -18.14 23.58 11.61
C CYS A 132 -19.11 22.63 10.91
N PHE A 133 -18.64 22.01 9.84
CA PHE A 133 -19.33 20.93 9.13
C PHE A 133 -18.41 19.72 9.00
N GLY A 134 -19.00 18.54 8.88
CA GLY A 134 -18.28 17.30 8.70
C GLY A 134 -18.77 16.50 7.50
N VAL A 135 -17.91 15.64 7.01
CA VAL A 135 -18.21 14.61 6.03
C VAL A 135 -17.77 13.28 6.59
N GLN A 136 -18.66 12.30 6.63
CA GLN A 136 -18.30 10.91 6.87
C GLN A 136 -17.73 10.33 5.58
N LYS A 137 -16.44 10.01 5.58
CA LYS A 137 -15.73 9.54 4.38
C LYS A 137 -16.29 8.21 3.89
N ASP A 138 -16.67 8.17 2.63
CA ASP A 138 -17.02 6.96 1.90
C ASP A 138 -15.91 6.61 0.91
N SER A 139 -15.15 5.55 1.19
CA SER A 139 -14.05 5.09 0.34
C SER A 139 -14.52 4.13 -0.76
N GLY A 140 -15.81 3.92 -0.94
CA GLY A 140 -16.35 2.95 -1.89
C GLY A 140 -16.05 1.52 -1.46
N ASP A 141 -15.66 0.70 -2.43
CA ASP A 141 -15.26 -0.70 -2.20
C ASP A 141 -13.73 -0.84 -1.94
N ASP A 142 -13.03 0.29 -1.69
CA ASP A 142 -11.60 0.25 -1.35
C ASP A 142 -11.42 -0.12 0.14
N PRO A 143 -10.45 -1.02 0.47
CA PRO A 143 -10.14 -1.39 1.86
C PRO A 143 -9.32 -0.31 2.59
N ASP A 144 -9.71 0.93 2.46
CA ASP A 144 -9.06 2.10 3.06
C ASP A 144 -9.38 2.18 4.57
N VAL A 145 -8.34 2.25 5.39
CA VAL A 145 -8.48 2.36 6.87
C VAL A 145 -9.17 3.65 7.32
N THR A 146 -9.21 4.67 6.45
CA THR A 146 -9.91 5.94 6.69
C THR A 146 -11.38 5.91 6.26
N ASN A 147 -11.89 4.76 5.81
CA ASN A 147 -13.32 4.63 5.49
C ASN A 147 -14.18 4.87 6.72
N GLN A 148 -15.29 5.59 6.54
CA GLN A 148 -16.23 6.00 7.61
C GLN A 148 -15.65 6.97 8.66
N THR A 149 -14.42 7.45 8.49
CA THR A 149 -13.84 8.48 9.35
C THR A 149 -14.54 9.81 9.11
N LEU A 150 -14.77 10.55 10.19
CA LEU A 150 -15.32 11.90 10.15
C LEU A 150 -14.23 12.91 9.83
N ILE A 151 -14.43 13.72 8.79
CA ILE A 151 -13.54 14.80 8.39
C ILE A 151 -14.31 16.10 8.61
N LEU A 152 -13.79 16.94 9.49
CA LEU A 152 -14.38 18.21 9.89
C LEU A 152 -13.66 19.37 9.22
N ALA A 153 -14.40 20.41 8.91
CA ALA A 153 -13.86 21.71 8.54
C ALA A 153 -14.60 22.81 9.30
N SER A 154 -13.85 23.66 9.96
CA SER A 154 -14.38 24.87 10.59
C SER A 154 -13.93 26.13 9.85
N VAL A 155 -14.77 27.14 9.83
CA VAL A 155 -14.49 28.45 9.24
C VAL A 155 -14.78 29.53 10.28
N LYS A 156 -13.83 30.44 10.46
CA LYS A 156 -13.98 31.59 11.35
C LYS A 156 -13.37 32.85 10.73
N PRO A 157 -13.97 34.04 10.94
CA PRO A 157 -13.38 35.30 10.52
C PRO A 157 -12.13 35.61 11.35
N VAL A 158 -11.15 36.23 10.71
CA VAL A 158 -9.93 36.73 11.37
C VAL A 158 -9.59 38.11 10.82
N SER A 159 -8.95 38.94 11.64
CA SER A 159 -8.45 40.24 11.15
C SER A 159 -7.31 40.07 10.18
N ARG A 160 -7.10 41.04 9.26
CA ARG A 160 -5.98 41.10 8.35
C ARG A 160 -4.63 40.91 9.08
N LYS A 161 -4.50 41.57 10.25
CA LYS A 161 -3.28 41.44 11.08
C LYS A 161 -3.01 39.98 11.52
N ILE A 162 -4.05 39.28 11.93
CA ILE A 162 -3.93 37.85 12.31
C ILE A 162 -3.60 37.00 11.08
N LEU A 163 -4.24 37.26 9.93
CA LEU A 163 -3.96 36.56 8.70
C LEU A 163 -2.48 36.69 8.29
N GLU A 164 -1.94 37.89 8.27
CA GLU A 164 -0.53 38.14 7.89
C GLU A 164 0.44 37.51 8.90
N MET A 165 0.11 37.48 10.18
CA MET A 165 0.87 36.75 11.17
C MET A 165 0.86 35.23 10.87
N LEU A 166 -0.31 34.65 10.56
CA LEU A 166 -0.42 33.24 10.22
C LEU A 166 0.34 32.88 8.94
N LYS A 167 0.33 33.76 7.92
CA LYS A 167 1.09 33.57 6.70
C LYS A 167 2.60 33.55 6.94
N SER A 168 3.08 34.33 7.91
CA SER A 168 4.51 34.45 8.19
C SER A 168 5.05 33.38 9.15
N THR A 169 4.24 32.93 10.10
CA THR A 169 4.71 32.07 11.22
C THR A 169 3.94 30.76 11.36
N GLY A 170 2.81 30.61 10.66
CA GLY A 170 1.95 29.45 10.82
C GLY A 170 2.46 28.20 10.09
N SER A 171 2.04 27.05 10.59
CA SER A 171 2.31 25.72 9.96
C SER A 171 1.27 25.33 8.91
N GLY A 172 0.31 26.20 8.63
CA GLY A 172 -0.72 26.00 7.61
C GLY A 172 -0.29 26.52 6.23
N TYR A 173 -1.28 26.88 5.43
CA TYR A 173 -1.07 27.24 4.03
C TYR A 173 -1.97 28.40 3.60
N PHE A 174 -1.45 29.19 2.68
CA PHE A 174 -2.20 30.14 1.86
C PHE A 174 -1.81 29.96 0.39
N LEU A 175 -2.64 30.46 -0.51
CA LEU A 175 -2.35 30.53 -1.94
C LEU A 175 -2.54 31.98 -2.38
N GLU A 176 -1.68 32.49 -3.28
CA GLU A 176 -1.74 33.85 -3.80
C GLU A 176 -3.07 34.14 -4.53
N GLU A 177 -3.65 33.09 -5.13
CA GLU A 177 -4.95 33.14 -5.80
C GLU A 177 -6.13 33.43 -4.82
N PHE A 178 -5.93 33.16 -3.51
CA PHE A 178 -6.91 33.32 -2.46
C PHE A 178 -6.33 34.10 -1.27
N PRO A 179 -6.03 35.40 -1.45
CA PRO A 179 -5.19 36.19 -0.53
C PRO A 179 -5.83 36.39 0.87
N ASP A 180 -7.14 36.22 0.97
CA ASP A 180 -7.90 36.45 2.21
C ASP A 180 -8.18 35.16 2.97
N LEU A 181 -7.66 34.03 2.50
CA LEU A 181 -7.88 32.71 3.09
C LEU A 181 -6.60 32.13 3.66
N TYR A 182 -6.71 31.48 4.83
CA TYR A 182 -5.63 30.68 5.42
C TYR A 182 -6.17 29.31 5.81
N LEU A 183 -5.47 28.25 5.40
CA LEU A 183 -5.82 26.87 5.68
C LEU A 183 -4.90 26.30 6.75
N ASN A 184 -5.46 25.85 7.86
CA ASN A 184 -4.76 25.23 8.97
C ASN A 184 -5.12 23.75 9.11
N GLY A 185 -4.25 22.99 9.74
CA GLY A 185 -4.55 21.65 10.26
C GLY A 185 -4.91 21.74 11.73
N GLY A 186 -5.94 21.02 12.13
CA GLY A 186 -6.37 20.86 13.51
C GLY A 186 -6.13 19.44 14.02
N LEU A 187 -6.96 19.03 14.96
CA LEU A 187 -6.89 17.72 15.61
C LEU A 187 -6.81 16.58 14.59
N GLY A 188 -5.82 15.68 14.75
CA GLY A 188 -5.65 14.48 13.93
C GLY A 188 -5.15 14.70 12.51
N ILE A 189 -4.79 15.95 12.13
CA ILE A 189 -4.00 16.21 10.94
C ILE A 189 -2.53 16.09 11.30
N GLY A 190 -1.80 15.21 10.62
CA GLY A 190 -0.40 14.97 10.90
C GLY A 190 0.50 16.13 10.47
N MET A 191 1.64 16.27 11.16
CA MET A 191 2.68 17.25 10.85
C MET A 191 3.86 16.55 10.19
N VAL A 192 4.42 17.18 9.16
CA VAL A 192 5.59 16.67 8.43
C VAL A 192 6.85 16.92 9.24
N THR A 193 7.62 15.87 9.53
CA THR A 193 8.86 15.93 10.32
C THR A 193 10.10 15.59 9.52
N LYS A 194 9.97 15.11 8.27
CA LYS A 194 11.08 14.72 7.40
C LYS A 194 10.95 15.34 6.02
N PRO A 195 12.07 15.73 5.38
CA PRO A 195 12.05 16.25 4.00
C PRO A 195 11.69 15.14 3.01
N GLY A 196 11.21 15.53 1.81
CA GLY A 196 10.88 14.65 0.68
C GLY A 196 9.39 14.53 0.35
N LEU A 197 8.51 15.08 1.19
CA LEU A 197 7.09 15.22 0.87
C LEU A 197 6.82 16.54 0.13
N SER A 198 5.67 16.62 -0.55
CA SER A 198 5.17 17.87 -1.16
C SER A 198 4.77 18.93 -0.12
N CYS A 199 4.68 18.54 1.13
CA CYS A 199 4.46 19.41 2.27
C CYS A 199 5.79 19.68 2.95
N PRO A 200 6.16 20.95 3.25
CA PRO A 200 7.40 21.30 3.94
C PRO A 200 7.45 20.72 5.36
N VAL A 201 8.67 20.52 5.87
CA VAL A 201 8.88 20.15 7.28
C VAL A 201 8.33 21.24 8.19
N GLY A 202 7.66 20.85 9.27
CA GLY A 202 7.00 21.77 10.21
C GLY A 202 5.61 22.23 9.77
N HIS A 203 5.11 21.74 8.65
CA HIS A 203 3.77 22.08 8.17
C HIS A 203 2.82 20.87 8.28
N TYR A 204 1.53 21.15 8.33
CA TYR A 204 0.50 20.12 8.33
C TYR A 204 0.50 19.33 7.01
N ALA A 205 0.27 18.04 7.09
CA ALA A 205 0.27 17.14 5.94
C ALA A 205 -1.02 17.28 5.10
N ILE A 206 -1.26 18.49 4.58
CA ILE A 206 -2.34 18.78 3.62
C ILE A 206 -1.69 18.97 2.25
N ASN A 207 -1.89 18.03 1.32
CA ASN A 207 -1.23 18.01 0.02
C ASN A 207 -1.69 19.16 -0.90
N PRO A 208 -0.90 19.55 -1.92
CA PRO A 208 -1.20 20.71 -2.78
C PRO A 208 -2.60 20.67 -3.41
N VAL A 209 -3.01 19.56 -4.03
CA VAL A 209 -4.33 19.46 -4.67
C VAL A 209 -5.47 19.63 -3.68
N PRO A 210 -5.51 18.95 -2.51
CA PRO A 210 -6.45 19.26 -1.44
C PRO A 210 -6.47 20.72 -1.00
N ARG A 211 -5.30 21.38 -0.89
CA ARG A 211 -5.25 22.83 -0.53
C ARG A 211 -6.02 23.67 -1.53
N SER A 212 -5.73 23.50 -2.82
CA SER A 212 -6.43 24.24 -3.88
C SER A 212 -7.92 23.94 -3.90
N MET A 213 -8.31 22.67 -3.67
CA MET A 213 -9.72 22.27 -3.59
C MET A 213 -10.45 22.92 -2.42
N ILE A 214 -9.83 22.92 -1.23
CA ILE A 214 -10.44 23.49 -0.01
C ILE A 214 -10.57 25.00 -0.13
N LEU A 215 -9.46 25.69 -0.46
CA LEU A 215 -9.44 27.14 -0.57
C LEU A 215 -10.34 27.62 -1.73
N GLY A 216 -10.27 26.98 -2.90
CA GLY A 216 -11.12 27.31 -4.03
C GLY A 216 -12.62 27.10 -3.77
N ALA A 217 -12.98 26.04 -3.01
CA ALA A 217 -14.36 25.78 -2.64
C ALA A 217 -14.94 26.84 -1.66
N VAL A 218 -14.08 27.35 -0.76
CA VAL A 218 -14.45 28.44 0.15
C VAL A 218 -14.53 29.76 -0.62
N ASP A 219 -13.56 30.09 -1.46
CA ASP A 219 -13.52 31.28 -2.29
C ASP A 219 -14.73 31.38 -3.23
N GLU A 220 -15.14 30.26 -3.86
CA GLU A 220 -16.35 30.19 -4.69
C GLU A 220 -17.60 30.68 -3.95
N VAL A 221 -17.73 30.34 -2.66
CA VAL A 221 -18.82 30.79 -1.82
C VAL A 221 -18.68 32.27 -1.47
N MET A 222 -17.47 32.69 -1.06
CA MET A 222 -17.22 34.06 -0.61
C MET A 222 -17.44 35.11 -1.71
N ARG A 223 -17.05 34.78 -2.94
CA ARG A 223 -17.27 35.64 -4.13
C ARG A 223 -18.77 35.92 -4.43
N GLN A 224 -19.65 35.06 -3.94
CA GLN A 224 -21.12 35.21 -4.13
C GLN A 224 -21.76 36.00 -3.03
N THR A 225 -20.99 36.53 -2.09
CA THR A 225 -21.48 37.25 -0.90
C THR A 225 -20.77 38.59 -0.76
N PRO A 226 -21.38 39.59 -0.12
CA PRO A 226 -20.74 40.88 0.14
C PRO A 226 -19.74 40.82 1.31
N TYR A 227 -19.24 39.67 1.66
CA TYR A 227 -18.36 39.48 2.82
C TYR A 227 -16.90 39.80 2.43
N GLU A 228 -16.28 40.72 3.16
CA GLU A 228 -14.89 41.18 2.92
C GLU A 228 -13.89 40.71 3.99
N GLU A 229 -14.31 39.83 4.91
CA GLU A 229 -13.43 39.38 5.98
C GLU A 229 -12.45 38.30 5.55
N CYS A 230 -11.29 38.33 6.15
CA CYS A 230 -10.32 37.21 6.02
C CYS A 230 -10.84 36.01 6.81
N LEU A 231 -10.61 34.80 6.25
CA LEU A 231 -11.08 33.56 6.88
C LEU A 231 -9.93 32.63 7.22
N LEU A 232 -10.02 32.06 8.41
CA LEU A 232 -9.23 30.90 8.82
C LEU A 232 -10.09 29.65 8.67
N ILE A 233 -9.64 28.73 7.83
CA ILE A 233 -10.20 27.39 7.62
C ILE A 233 -9.34 26.40 8.40
N GLU A 234 -9.95 25.55 9.22
CA GLU A 234 -9.25 24.50 9.93
C GLU A 234 -9.88 23.14 9.63
N ILE A 235 -9.02 22.19 9.19
CA ILE A 235 -9.42 20.81 8.92
C ILE A 235 -9.02 19.93 10.10
N SER A 236 -9.96 19.12 10.58
CA SER A 236 -9.74 18.19 11.69
C SER A 236 -10.27 16.79 11.35
N ILE A 237 -9.59 15.76 11.87
CA ILE A 237 -10.00 14.37 11.76
C ILE A 237 -9.88 13.76 13.16
N PRO A 238 -10.95 13.73 13.97
CA PRO A 238 -10.87 13.35 15.38
C PRO A 238 -10.15 12.01 15.63
N ASP A 239 -10.35 11.02 14.77
CA ASP A 239 -9.69 9.71 14.83
C ASP A 239 -8.32 9.67 14.16
N GLY A 240 -7.81 10.79 13.63
CA GLY A 240 -6.63 10.82 12.76
C GLY A 240 -5.36 10.30 13.42
N GLU A 241 -5.11 10.62 14.68
CA GLU A 241 -3.95 10.13 15.40
C GLU A 241 -4.00 8.61 15.60
N ARG A 242 -5.14 8.08 16.00
CA ARG A 242 -5.37 6.63 16.15
C ARG A 242 -5.19 5.88 14.83
N LEU A 243 -5.72 6.43 13.74
CA LEU A 243 -5.64 5.85 12.39
C LEU A 243 -4.22 5.93 11.80
N ALA A 244 -3.43 6.92 12.17
CA ALA A 244 -2.08 7.12 11.62
C ALA A 244 -1.21 5.86 11.73
N SER A 245 -1.28 5.14 12.85
CA SER A 245 -0.52 3.91 13.09
C SER A 245 -0.84 2.78 12.10
N GLN A 246 -2.02 2.81 11.45
CA GLN A 246 -2.48 1.83 10.48
C GLN A 246 -2.21 2.27 9.03
N THR A 247 -1.58 3.42 8.83
CA THR A 247 -1.27 4.01 7.54
C THR A 247 0.23 4.04 7.27
N PHE A 248 0.63 4.53 6.09
CA PHE A 248 2.03 4.80 5.76
C PHE A 248 2.57 6.09 6.37
N ASN A 249 1.73 6.94 6.98
CA ASN A 249 2.13 8.25 7.49
C ASN A 249 3.36 8.22 8.42
N PRO A 250 3.46 7.33 9.43
CA PRO A 250 4.65 7.27 10.28
C PRO A 250 5.94 6.94 9.51
N LYS A 251 5.88 6.06 8.51
CA LYS A 251 7.03 5.73 7.65
C LYS A 251 7.49 6.93 6.83
N LEU A 252 6.55 7.79 6.43
CA LEU A 252 6.80 9.01 5.66
C LEU A 252 7.20 10.20 6.55
N GLY A 253 7.31 10.02 7.87
CA GLY A 253 7.65 11.10 8.79
C GLY A 253 6.50 12.07 9.05
N ILE A 254 5.26 11.62 8.92
CA ILE A 254 4.06 12.38 9.31
C ILE A 254 3.65 11.91 10.71
N GLN A 255 3.59 12.81 11.67
CA GLN A 255 3.32 12.54 13.09
C GLN A 255 2.08 13.28 13.59
N GLY A 256 1.42 12.73 14.63
CA GLY A 256 0.27 13.36 15.29
C GLY A 256 -1.06 13.21 14.55
N GLY A 257 -1.08 12.53 13.40
CA GLY A 257 -2.31 12.35 12.63
C GLY A 257 -2.09 11.77 11.25
N ILE A 258 -3.11 11.86 10.41
CA ILE A 258 -3.07 11.44 9.01
C ILE A 258 -2.95 12.62 8.05
N SER A 259 -2.58 12.33 6.81
CA SER A 259 -2.51 13.32 5.74
C SER A 259 -3.86 13.53 5.05
N VAL A 260 -4.10 14.77 4.61
CA VAL A 260 -5.19 15.12 3.69
C VAL A 260 -4.66 15.02 2.27
N LEU A 261 -5.12 14.01 1.52
CA LEU A 261 -4.60 13.69 0.20
C LEU A 261 -5.71 13.40 -0.82
N GLY A 262 -5.31 13.32 -2.09
CA GLY A 262 -6.16 12.98 -3.23
C GLY A 262 -5.88 13.89 -4.41
N THR A 263 -5.39 13.31 -5.51
CA THR A 263 -5.02 14.07 -6.73
C THR A 263 -6.21 14.29 -7.67
N THR A 264 -7.12 13.31 -7.74
CA THR A 264 -8.30 13.36 -8.61
C THR A 264 -9.60 13.65 -7.85
N GLY A 265 -9.55 13.59 -6.52
CA GLY A 265 -10.72 13.66 -5.65
C GLY A 265 -11.47 12.34 -5.45
N ILE A 266 -11.20 11.34 -6.30
CA ILE A 266 -11.88 10.04 -6.30
C ILE A 266 -10.92 8.93 -5.87
N VAL A 267 -11.40 8.05 -4.99
CA VAL A 267 -10.74 6.78 -4.65
C VAL A 267 -11.21 5.71 -5.65
N LYS A 268 -10.26 5.17 -6.43
CA LYS A 268 -10.49 4.00 -7.28
C LYS A 268 -10.06 2.77 -6.51
N PRO A 269 -10.97 1.84 -6.18
CA PRO A 269 -10.64 0.67 -5.38
C PRO A 269 -9.54 -0.18 -6.01
N MET A 270 -8.58 -0.62 -5.19
CA MET A 270 -7.45 -1.47 -5.60
C MET A 270 -6.63 -0.91 -6.77
N SER A 271 -6.47 0.40 -6.85
CA SER A 271 -5.69 1.07 -7.90
C SER A 271 -4.22 0.64 -7.86
N GLU A 272 -3.72 0.10 -8.98
CA GLU A 272 -2.31 -0.23 -9.15
C GLU A 272 -1.45 1.04 -9.23
N GLU A 273 -1.99 2.12 -9.80
CA GLU A 273 -1.35 3.43 -9.88
C GLU A 273 -1.13 4.04 -8.49
N ALA A 274 -2.13 3.96 -7.61
CA ALA A 274 -2.02 4.46 -6.24
C ALA A 274 -0.96 3.68 -5.44
N LEU A 275 -0.88 2.37 -5.64
CA LEU A 275 0.14 1.55 -5.00
C LEU A 275 1.54 1.85 -5.53
N LEU A 276 1.70 2.03 -6.85
CA LEU A 276 2.97 2.43 -7.46
C LEU A 276 3.43 3.80 -6.95
N GLU A 277 2.52 4.76 -6.82
CA GLU A 277 2.84 6.08 -6.28
C GLU A 277 3.27 6.00 -4.81
N THR A 278 2.64 5.15 -4.00
CA THR A 278 3.07 4.90 -2.61
C THR A 278 4.48 4.33 -2.56
N ILE A 279 4.79 3.34 -3.42
CA ILE A 279 6.14 2.75 -3.52
C ILE A 279 7.16 3.81 -3.96
N ARG A 280 6.82 4.63 -4.96
CA ARG A 280 7.66 5.71 -5.44
C ARG A 280 7.99 6.70 -4.33
N LEU A 281 6.98 7.13 -3.59
CA LEU A 281 7.13 8.08 -2.50
C LEU A 281 8.01 7.51 -1.37
N GLU A 282 7.83 6.24 -1.00
CA GLU A 282 8.65 5.59 0.04
C GLU A 282 10.13 5.49 -0.40
N ILE A 283 10.39 5.16 -1.67
CA ILE A 283 11.75 5.13 -2.24
C ILE A 283 12.36 6.53 -2.22
N HIS A 284 11.62 7.54 -2.70
CA HIS A 284 12.05 8.94 -2.73
C HIS A 284 12.40 9.45 -1.32
N MET A 285 11.54 9.21 -0.34
CA MET A 285 11.79 9.58 1.06
C MET A 285 13.09 8.99 1.60
N LYS A 286 13.41 7.74 1.27
CA LYS A 286 14.67 7.12 1.71
C LYS A 286 15.88 7.77 1.03
N ALA A 287 15.78 8.11 -0.26
CA ALA A 287 16.85 8.78 -1.01
C ALA A 287 17.14 10.18 -0.43
N VAL A 288 16.10 11.00 -0.26
CA VAL A 288 16.23 12.37 0.29
C VAL A 288 16.77 12.36 1.72
N ASN A 289 16.46 11.32 2.51
CA ASN A 289 17.00 11.15 3.86
C ASN A 289 18.37 10.44 3.88
N GLY A 290 19.08 10.37 2.75
CA GLY A 290 20.49 10.01 2.66
C GLY A 290 20.79 8.52 2.53
N ALA A 291 19.78 7.67 2.34
CA ALA A 291 20.02 6.24 2.14
C ALA A 291 20.74 5.98 0.80
N LYS A 292 21.86 5.24 0.84
CA LYS A 292 22.64 4.85 -0.36
C LYS A 292 22.30 3.44 -0.83
N VAL A 293 21.85 2.59 0.09
CA VAL A 293 21.44 1.20 -0.15
C VAL A 293 19.95 1.08 0.14
N LEU A 294 19.22 0.48 -0.78
CA LEU A 294 17.79 0.27 -0.62
C LEU A 294 17.48 -1.20 -0.34
N LEU A 295 16.75 -1.45 0.75
CA LEU A 295 16.19 -2.76 1.04
C LEU A 295 14.80 -2.86 0.42
N MET A 296 14.53 -3.92 -0.34
CA MET A 296 13.24 -4.17 -0.98
C MET A 296 12.74 -5.58 -0.72
N ALA A 297 11.43 -5.72 -0.54
CA ALA A 297 10.77 -7.01 -0.48
C ALA A 297 9.41 -6.97 -1.20
N PRO A 298 8.99 -8.05 -1.88
CA PRO A 298 7.66 -8.11 -2.50
C PRO A 298 6.51 -8.17 -1.49
N GLY A 299 6.79 -8.48 -0.23
CA GLY A 299 5.79 -8.61 0.82
C GLY A 299 6.36 -9.17 2.11
N ASN A 300 5.48 -9.47 3.05
CA ASN A 300 5.79 -9.79 4.45
C ASN A 300 6.81 -10.94 4.64
N TYR A 301 6.81 -11.96 3.77
CA TYR A 301 7.80 -13.05 3.84
C TYR A 301 9.24 -12.56 3.69
N GLY A 302 9.49 -11.61 2.79
CA GLY A 302 10.82 -11.02 2.62
C GLY A 302 11.21 -10.17 3.82
N GLU A 303 10.28 -9.38 4.34
CA GLU A 303 10.48 -8.55 5.53
C GLU A 303 10.73 -9.40 6.78
N GLU A 304 9.97 -10.48 6.96
CA GLU A 304 10.16 -11.43 8.07
C GLU A 304 11.52 -12.15 7.99
N PHE A 305 11.95 -12.53 6.78
CA PHE A 305 13.27 -13.09 6.55
C PHE A 305 14.38 -12.09 6.90
N LEU A 306 14.29 -10.85 6.45
CA LEU A 306 15.23 -9.77 6.79
C LEU A 306 15.34 -9.61 8.32
N LYS A 307 14.22 -9.59 9.03
CA LYS A 307 14.19 -9.50 10.49
C LYS A 307 14.85 -10.70 11.17
N LYS A 308 14.44 -11.93 10.80
CA LYS A 308 14.89 -13.16 11.47
C LYS A 308 16.33 -13.54 11.14
N THR A 309 16.78 -13.29 9.90
CA THR A 309 18.07 -13.77 9.41
C THR A 309 19.15 -12.72 9.44
N LEU A 310 18.79 -11.46 9.16
CA LEU A 310 19.73 -10.35 9.07
C LEU A 310 19.58 -9.32 10.19
N GLY A 311 18.64 -9.51 11.13
CA GLY A 311 18.40 -8.59 12.23
C GLY A 311 17.85 -7.22 11.80
N VAL A 312 17.39 -7.08 10.56
CA VAL A 312 16.88 -5.80 10.03
C VAL A 312 15.51 -5.52 10.64
N PRO A 313 15.27 -4.35 11.26
CA PRO A 313 13.99 -3.99 11.82
C PRO A 313 12.86 -4.01 10.77
N VAL A 314 11.67 -4.43 11.18
CA VAL A 314 10.46 -4.35 10.35
C VAL A 314 10.20 -2.90 9.95
N GLY A 315 9.82 -2.66 8.70
CA GLY A 315 9.57 -1.31 8.16
C GLY A 315 10.77 -0.65 7.49
N ASN A 316 11.97 -1.22 7.59
CA ASN A 316 13.14 -0.68 6.88
C ASN A 316 13.15 -1.04 5.39
N ALA A 317 12.51 -2.14 5.01
CA ALA A 317 12.38 -2.51 3.61
C ALA A 317 11.18 -1.82 2.93
N VAL A 318 11.37 -1.39 1.68
CA VAL A 318 10.26 -0.95 0.82
C VAL A 318 9.50 -2.17 0.34
N LEU A 319 8.19 -2.21 0.59
CA LEU A 319 7.33 -3.31 0.15
C LEU A 319 6.81 -3.02 -1.26
N CYS A 320 7.45 -3.61 -2.27
CA CYS A 320 7.12 -3.35 -3.67
C CYS A 320 5.98 -4.22 -4.24
N SER A 321 5.31 -5.05 -3.42
CA SER A 321 4.18 -5.90 -3.82
C SER A 321 4.50 -6.75 -5.05
N ASN A 322 3.76 -6.55 -6.15
CA ASN A 322 3.92 -7.23 -7.42
C ASN A 322 4.75 -6.43 -8.44
N PHE A 323 5.28 -5.25 -8.07
CA PHE A 323 5.89 -4.27 -8.96
C PHE A 323 7.42 -4.19 -8.80
N ALA A 324 8.08 -5.34 -8.63
CA ALA A 324 9.52 -5.41 -8.37
C ALA A 324 10.35 -4.67 -9.44
N LYS A 325 10.05 -4.86 -10.74
CA LYS A 325 10.76 -4.17 -11.84
C LYS A 325 10.61 -2.66 -11.75
N ALA A 326 9.37 -2.17 -11.58
CA ALA A 326 9.10 -0.75 -11.47
C ALA A 326 9.81 -0.13 -10.24
N ALA A 327 9.78 -0.81 -9.10
CA ALA A 327 10.44 -0.34 -7.88
C ALA A 327 11.97 -0.26 -8.03
N VAL A 328 12.60 -1.23 -8.70
CA VAL A 328 14.06 -1.17 -8.99
C VAL A 328 14.39 0.00 -9.92
N LEU A 329 13.58 0.23 -10.95
CA LEU A 329 13.76 1.38 -11.86
C LEU A 329 13.56 2.73 -11.14
N MET A 330 12.62 2.81 -10.20
CA MET A 330 12.44 3.99 -9.34
C MET A 330 13.67 4.21 -8.46
N ALA A 331 14.21 3.16 -7.84
CA ALA A 331 15.44 3.26 -7.05
C ALA A 331 16.65 3.73 -7.88
N GLN A 332 16.78 3.25 -9.10
CA GLN A 332 17.81 3.71 -10.03
C GLN A 332 17.69 5.21 -10.34
N LYS A 333 16.47 5.68 -10.61
CA LYS A 333 16.20 7.11 -10.86
C LYS A 333 16.51 8.00 -9.67
N GLU A 334 16.28 7.50 -8.45
CA GLU A 334 16.60 8.23 -7.20
C GLU A 334 18.09 8.15 -6.82
N GLY A 335 18.94 7.48 -7.63
CA GLY A 335 20.39 7.43 -7.44
C GLY A 335 20.89 6.49 -6.37
N PHE A 336 20.14 5.46 -6.00
CA PHE A 336 20.63 4.42 -5.10
C PHE A 336 21.81 3.67 -5.71
N GLN A 337 22.87 3.49 -4.91
CA GLN A 337 24.09 2.79 -5.34
C GLN A 337 23.89 1.28 -5.44
N SER A 338 23.05 0.71 -4.58
CA SER A 338 22.70 -0.69 -4.57
C SER A 338 21.32 -0.97 -4.00
N VAL A 339 20.75 -2.11 -4.40
CA VAL A 339 19.45 -2.61 -3.93
C VAL A 339 19.62 -4.03 -3.42
N LEU A 340 19.29 -4.29 -2.17
CA LEU A 340 19.12 -5.64 -1.65
C LEU A 340 17.64 -6.03 -1.78
N PHE A 341 17.38 -6.94 -2.73
CA PHE A 341 16.03 -7.44 -2.98
C PHE A 341 15.84 -8.81 -2.34
N VAL A 342 14.94 -8.92 -1.37
CA VAL A 342 14.68 -10.17 -0.63
C VAL A 342 13.25 -10.62 -0.88
N GLY A 343 13.11 -11.79 -1.49
CA GLY A 343 11.81 -12.32 -1.85
C GLY A 343 11.78 -13.83 -2.02
N HIS A 344 10.57 -14.38 -1.95
CA HIS A 344 10.36 -15.80 -2.22
C HIS A 344 10.69 -16.14 -3.68
N ILE A 345 11.35 -17.28 -3.93
CA ILE A 345 11.75 -17.74 -5.25
C ILE A 345 10.61 -17.71 -6.28
N GLY A 346 9.37 -18.01 -5.86
CA GLY A 346 8.20 -17.93 -6.73
C GLY A 346 7.87 -16.55 -7.29
N LYS A 347 8.33 -15.47 -6.63
CA LYS A 347 8.25 -14.09 -7.14
C LYS A 347 9.48 -13.77 -8.01
N LEU A 348 10.68 -14.13 -7.54
CA LEU A 348 11.93 -13.87 -8.24
C LEU A 348 11.96 -14.51 -9.62
N ILE A 349 11.45 -15.73 -9.77
CA ILE A 349 11.37 -16.42 -11.06
C ILE A 349 10.44 -15.71 -12.06
N LYS A 350 9.40 -15.02 -11.59
CA LYS A 350 8.54 -14.20 -12.44
C LYS A 350 9.25 -12.92 -12.88
N VAL A 351 10.05 -12.34 -11.99
CA VAL A 351 10.87 -11.16 -12.30
C VAL A 351 11.94 -11.51 -13.35
N SER A 352 12.63 -12.66 -13.21
CA SER A 352 13.62 -13.13 -14.19
C SER A 352 13.03 -13.40 -15.58
N ALA A 353 11.72 -13.71 -15.65
CA ALA A 353 10.98 -13.81 -16.91
C ALA A 353 10.61 -12.43 -17.53
N GLY A 354 11.10 -11.32 -16.98
CA GLY A 354 10.83 -9.97 -17.46
C GLY A 354 9.41 -9.45 -17.15
N ARG A 355 8.64 -10.15 -16.29
CA ARG A 355 7.28 -9.74 -15.98
C ARG A 355 7.27 -8.44 -15.20
N GLU A 356 6.48 -7.47 -15.65
CA GLU A 356 6.33 -6.18 -14.98
C GLU A 356 5.50 -6.28 -13.71
N ASN A 357 4.43 -7.09 -13.76
CA ASN A 357 3.58 -7.38 -12.61
C ASN A 357 3.58 -8.88 -12.32
N THR A 358 4.01 -9.26 -11.12
CA THR A 358 4.13 -10.67 -10.69
C THR A 358 2.83 -11.26 -10.12
N HIS A 359 1.71 -10.54 -10.16
CA HIS A 359 0.41 -11.03 -9.69
C HIS A 359 -0.09 -12.19 -10.54
N SER A 360 -0.74 -13.17 -9.91
CA SER A 360 -1.23 -14.39 -10.59
C SER A 360 -2.29 -14.13 -11.67
N LYS A 361 -3.01 -13.01 -11.61
CA LYS A 361 -3.98 -12.62 -12.66
C LYS A 361 -3.34 -12.45 -14.04
N TYR A 362 -2.02 -12.13 -14.09
CA TYR A 362 -1.25 -11.99 -15.33
C TYR A 362 -0.58 -13.30 -15.77
N GLY A 363 -0.99 -14.42 -15.21
CA GLY A 363 -0.47 -15.75 -15.50
C GLY A 363 0.63 -16.19 -14.55
N ASP A 364 0.93 -17.49 -14.57
CA ASP A 364 1.97 -18.08 -13.74
C ASP A 364 3.34 -18.05 -14.43
N GLY A 365 3.55 -18.85 -15.47
CA GLY A 365 4.81 -18.91 -16.25
C GLY A 365 6.07 -19.31 -15.47
N ARG A 366 5.94 -19.71 -14.19
CA ARG A 366 7.11 -20.04 -13.34
C ARG A 366 7.83 -21.30 -13.81
N MET A 367 7.08 -22.32 -14.22
CA MET A 367 7.64 -23.59 -14.64
C MET A 367 8.33 -23.44 -16.00
N GLU A 368 7.74 -22.69 -16.91
CA GLU A 368 8.30 -22.39 -18.22
C GLU A 368 9.63 -21.63 -18.06
N GLN A 369 9.67 -20.60 -17.24
CA GLN A 369 10.89 -19.82 -16.99
C GLN A 369 11.97 -20.64 -16.31
N MET A 370 11.60 -21.46 -15.31
CA MET A 370 12.55 -22.36 -14.65
C MET A 370 13.12 -23.38 -15.63
N ALA A 371 12.28 -23.93 -16.49
CA ALA A 371 12.71 -24.88 -17.54
C ALA A 371 13.69 -24.24 -18.53
N GLN A 372 13.45 -22.99 -18.94
CA GLN A 372 14.36 -22.24 -19.81
C GLN A 372 15.70 -21.95 -19.13
N LEU A 373 15.70 -21.49 -17.89
CA LEU A 373 16.93 -21.26 -17.13
C LEU A 373 17.74 -22.56 -16.93
N THR A 374 17.04 -23.66 -16.64
CA THR A 374 17.69 -24.98 -16.46
C THR A 374 18.31 -25.47 -17.75
N GLU A 375 17.67 -25.25 -18.89
CA GLU A 375 18.19 -25.56 -20.22
C GLU A 375 19.44 -24.72 -20.55
N ALA A 376 19.37 -23.40 -20.30
CA ALA A 376 20.47 -22.47 -20.50
C ALA A 376 21.73 -22.83 -19.67
N LEU A 377 21.52 -23.45 -18.50
CA LEU A 377 22.59 -23.97 -17.63
C LEU A 377 23.07 -25.36 -18.03
N GLY A 378 22.61 -25.93 -19.18
CA GLY A 378 23.06 -27.23 -19.70
C GLY A 378 22.31 -28.44 -19.12
N TYR A 379 21.30 -28.27 -18.28
CA TYR A 379 20.53 -29.36 -17.66
C TYR A 379 19.29 -29.75 -18.47
N GLN A 380 19.44 -30.05 -19.77
CA GLN A 380 18.31 -30.30 -20.67
C GLN A 380 17.35 -31.41 -20.20
N LYS A 381 17.89 -32.50 -19.57
CA LYS A 381 17.08 -33.62 -19.07
C LYS A 381 16.07 -33.18 -17.96
N LEU A 382 16.32 -32.06 -17.27
CA LEU A 382 15.41 -31.53 -16.24
C LEU A 382 14.27 -30.70 -16.79
N LYS A 383 14.38 -30.17 -18.01
CA LYS A 383 13.38 -29.31 -18.62
C LYS A 383 11.99 -29.94 -18.63
N GLN A 384 11.89 -31.18 -19.13
CA GLN A 384 10.60 -31.87 -19.20
C GLN A 384 10.02 -32.21 -17.82
N GLN A 385 10.88 -32.59 -16.88
CA GLN A 385 10.47 -32.85 -15.52
C GLN A 385 9.90 -31.60 -14.84
N ILE A 386 10.56 -30.45 -15.03
CA ILE A 386 10.11 -29.16 -14.51
C ILE A 386 8.78 -28.76 -15.11
N LEU A 387 8.61 -28.87 -16.44
CA LEU A 387 7.36 -28.55 -17.14
C LEU A 387 6.19 -29.44 -16.70
N SER A 388 6.45 -30.66 -16.25
CA SER A 388 5.43 -31.58 -15.72
C SER A 388 5.01 -31.26 -14.28
N CYS A 389 5.74 -30.43 -13.55
CA CYS A 389 5.43 -30.05 -12.18
C CYS A 389 4.20 -29.16 -12.08
N LYS A 390 3.24 -29.55 -11.25
CA LYS A 390 2.00 -28.77 -11.01
C LYS A 390 2.17 -27.76 -9.87
N LEU A 391 3.12 -27.96 -8.98
CA LEU A 391 3.35 -27.17 -7.78
C LEU A 391 4.83 -26.90 -7.57
N HIS A 392 5.14 -25.72 -7.04
CA HIS A 392 6.48 -25.26 -6.72
C HIS A 392 7.23 -26.20 -5.73
N THR A 393 6.51 -26.85 -4.82
CA THR A 393 7.03 -27.84 -3.87
C THR A 393 7.62 -29.08 -4.60
N SER A 394 7.05 -29.48 -5.74
CA SER A 394 7.54 -30.58 -6.53
C SER A 394 8.91 -30.29 -7.16
N LEU A 395 9.22 -29.02 -7.45
CA LEU A 395 10.53 -28.58 -7.95
C LEU A 395 11.65 -28.74 -6.92
N ILE A 396 11.38 -28.36 -5.68
CA ILE A 396 12.35 -28.51 -4.58
C ILE A 396 12.74 -29.97 -4.42
N TRP A 397 11.77 -30.88 -4.55
CA TRP A 397 12.02 -32.30 -4.45
C TRP A 397 12.90 -32.87 -5.60
N ILE A 398 12.68 -32.41 -6.84
CA ILE A 398 13.52 -32.78 -8.00
C ILE A 398 14.98 -32.35 -7.82
N PHE A 399 15.22 -31.15 -7.33
CA PHE A 399 16.56 -30.65 -7.07
C PHE A 399 17.22 -31.36 -5.89
N ALA A 400 16.49 -31.65 -4.82
CA ALA A 400 16.96 -32.39 -3.66
C ALA A 400 17.40 -33.81 -4.03
N GLN A 401 16.59 -34.56 -4.79
CA GLN A 401 16.96 -35.93 -5.22
C GLN A 401 18.25 -35.99 -6.04
N LYS A 402 18.56 -34.97 -6.83
CA LYS A 402 19.77 -34.97 -7.66
C LYS A 402 21.05 -34.57 -6.92
N GLN A 403 20.95 -33.84 -5.82
CA GLN A 403 22.12 -33.63 -4.96
C GLN A 403 22.51 -34.87 -4.18
N PHE A 404 21.54 -35.71 -3.78
CA PHE A 404 21.82 -36.97 -3.07
C PHE A 404 22.29 -38.13 -3.97
N SER A 405 22.10 -38.04 -5.29
CA SER A 405 22.57 -39.07 -6.25
C SER A 405 23.97 -38.81 -6.77
N LYS A 406 24.65 -37.76 -6.33
CA LYS A 406 26.06 -37.45 -6.64
C LYS A 406 26.99 -37.60 -5.42
N CYS A 407 26.49 -37.99 -4.27
CA CYS A 407 27.20 -38.50 -3.12
C CYS A 407 27.01 -40.03 -3.08
#